data_80f5a613a9e3592c22ff815b58d4a0e8
#
_entry.id   80f5a613a9e3592c22ff815b58d4a0e8
#
_cell.length_a   1.000
_cell.length_b   1.000
_cell.length_c   1.000
_cell.angle_alpha   90.00
_cell.angle_beta   90.00
_cell.angle_gamma   90.00
#
_symmetry.space_group_name_H-M   'P 1'
#
loop_
_entity.id
_entity.type
_entity.pdbx_description
1 polymer ?
#
loop_
_entity_poly.entity_id
_entity_poly.type
_entity_poly.pdbx_seq_one_letter_code
_entity_poly.pdbx_strand_id
1 'polypeptide(L)'
;ICIYVAIGQKASTVAGVVETLERHGAMKNTIIVAATASDSAPLQYIAPMAGAAMGEYFVYNGEDGKPAGPENKGRAVLIVYDDLSKQAVAYRQMSLTLRRPPGREAYPGDVFYLHSRLLERACRMAPQYGGGSITALPIIETQAGDVSAYIPTNVISITDGQLYLESNLFLSGVRPAVNVGLSVSRVGGAAQTKAVKKIAGSLRIDLAQFRELEVFTQFSSDLDSATKEALDHGNRLVEILKQPLYHPMSVARQVVILYAATQKLLADVPVERTREFAWGLADAMEETHPDVMEAINSTGELSPEGEQAIRECCEAYKKQVSATWQA
;
A
#
# COMPACT_ATOMS: atom_id res chain seq x y z
N ILE A 1 3.46 -15.92 -4.85
CA ILE A 1 2.37 -16.60 -4.11
C ILE A 1 1.79 -15.60 -3.13
N CYS A 2 0.44 -15.56 -3.05
CA CYS A 2 -0.28 -14.76 -2.07
C CYS A 2 -0.89 -15.67 -1.00
N ILE A 3 -0.89 -15.24 0.25
CA ILE A 3 -1.56 -15.94 1.35
C ILE A 3 -2.43 -14.93 2.08
N TYR A 4 -3.73 -15.16 2.11
CA TYR A 4 -4.66 -14.36 2.88
C TYR A 4 -5.10 -15.12 4.11
N VAL A 5 -4.79 -14.59 5.28
CA VAL A 5 -5.12 -15.20 6.58
C VAL A 5 -6.23 -14.39 7.22
N ALA A 6 -7.46 -14.91 7.16
CA ALA A 6 -8.63 -14.33 7.81
C ALA A 6 -8.71 -14.79 9.26
N ILE A 7 -8.68 -13.88 10.21
CA ILE A 7 -8.67 -14.14 11.65
C ILE A 7 -9.87 -13.44 12.28
N GLY A 8 -10.81 -14.22 12.80
CA GLY A 8 -12.01 -13.69 13.43
C GLY A 8 -12.93 -12.88 12.51
N GLN A 9 -12.79 -13.03 11.20
CA GLN A 9 -13.65 -12.39 10.21
C GLN A 9 -14.97 -13.15 10.07
N LYS A 10 -16.04 -12.46 9.62
CA LYS A 10 -17.29 -13.13 9.29
C LYS A 10 -17.10 -14.03 8.08
N ALA A 11 -17.72 -15.22 8.08
CA ALA A 11 -17.63 -16.16 6.95
C ALA A 11 -18.07 -15.52 5.62
N SER A 12 -19.10 -14.65 5.65
CA SER A 12 -19.56 -13.92 4.46
C SER A 12 -18.51 -12.95 3.91
N THR A 13 -17.72 -12.32 4.78
CA THR A 13 -16.62 -11.43 4.35
C THR A 13 -15.52 -12.25 3.66
N VAL A 14 -15.15 -13.38 4.23
CA VAL A 14 -14.16 -14.29 3.63
C VAL A 14 -14.64 -14.81 2.28
N ALA A 15 -15.91 -15.22 2.18
CA ALA A 15 -16.52 -15.65 0.92
C ALA A 15 -16.48 -14.55 -0.16
N GLY A 16 -16.75 -13.28 0.20
CA GLY A 16 -16.66 -12.15 -0.72
C GLY A 16 -15.24 -11.88 -1.22
N VAL A 17 -14.22 -12.08 -0.37
CA VAL A 17 -12.81 -12.00 -0.77
C VAL A 17 -12.47 -13.10 -1.77
N VAL A 18 -12.89 -14.36 -1.49
CA VAL A 18 -12.67 -15.50 -2.40
C VAL A 18 -13.32 -15.24 -3.76
N GLU A 19 -14.59 -14.83 -3.78
CA GLU A 19 -15.31 -14.51 -5.02
C GLU A 19 -14.60 -13.40 -5.83
N THR A 20 -14.09 -12.38 -5.14
CA THR A 20 -13.35 -11.30 -5.78
C THR A 20 -12.06 -11.80 -6.41
N LEU A 21 -11.30 -12.63 -5.71
CA LEU A 21 -10.06 -13.23 -6.21
C LEU A 21 -10.32 -14.17 -7.39
N GLU A 22 -11.39 -14.95 -7.34
CA GLU A 22 -11.82 -15.82 -8.46
C GLU A 22 -12.19 -15.01 -9.70
N ARG A 23 -13.00 -13.97 -9.53
CA ARG A 23 -13.43 -13.07 -10.62
C ARG A 23 -12.25 -12.42 -11.35
N HIS A 24 -11.18 -12.10 -10.62
CA HIS A 24 -9.96 -11.51 -11.20
C HIS A 24 -8.89 -12.55 -11.55
N GLY A 25 -9.19 -13.86 -11.47
CA GLY A 25 -8.26 -14.93 -11.81
C GLY A 25 -7.05 -15.05 -10.88
N ALA A 26 -7.10 -14.44 -9.69
CA ALA A 26 -6.01 -14.42 -8.73
C ALA A 26 -5.92 -15.68 -7.85
N MET A 27 -7.01 -16.47 -7.75
CA MET A 27 -7.06 -17.69 -6.92
C MET A 27 -6.01 -18.73 -7.28
N LYS A 28 -5.58 -18.81 -8.53
CA LYS A 28 -4.51 -19.73 -8.95
C LYS A 28 -3.17 -19.55 -8.23
N ASN A 29 -2.93 -18.35 -7.69
CA ASN A 29 -1.71 -17.99 -6.98
C ASN A 29 -1.98 -17.63 -5.50
N THR A 30 -3.20 -17.89 -4.98
CA THR A 30 -3.61 -17.47 -3.66
C THR A 30 -4.03 -18.67 -2.79
N ILE A 31 -3.56 -18.67 -1.55
CA ILE A 31 -3.98 -19.60 -0.49
C ILE A 31 -4.81 -18.82 0.51
N ILE A 32 -5.97 -19.34 0.88
CA ILE A 32 -6.82 -18.78 1.92
C ILE A 32 -6.70 -19.64 3.18
N VAL A 33 -6.33 -19.01 4.30
CA VAL A 33 -6.32 -19.62 5.63
C VAL A 33 -7.36 -18.89 6.45
N ALA A 34 -8.44 -19.58 6.85
CA ALA A 34 -9.53 -18.93 7.55
C ALA A 34 -9.77 -19.55 8.92
N ALA A 35 -9.77 -18.71 9.95
CA ALA A 35 -10.33 -18.99 11.26
C ALA A 35 -11.37 -17.89 11.54
N THR A 36 -12.64 -18.19 11.27
CA THR A 36 -13.75 -17.22 11.30
C THR A 36 -14.12 -16.82 12.73
N ALA A 37 -15.01 -15.83 12.86
CA ALA A 37 -15.50 -15.38 14.16
C ALA A 37 -16.26 -16.46 14.95
N SER A 38 -16.78 -17.48 14.27
CA SER A 38 -17.45 -18.64 14.90
C SER A 38 -16.48 -19.75 15.35
N ASP A 39 -15.24 -19.70 14.91
CA ASP A 39 -14.23 -20.66 15.30
C ASP A 39 -13.67 -20.37 16.70
N SER A 40 -13.14 -21.40 17.34
CA SER A 40 -12.61 -21.29 18.71
C SER A 40 -11.37 -20.38 18.76
N ALA A 41 -11.13 -19.75 19.92
CA ALA A 41 -9.96 -18.90 20.13
C ALA A 41 -8.62 -19.59 19.82
N PRO A 42 -8.38 -20.87 20.14
CA PRO A 42 -7.17 -21.57 19.71
C PRO A 42 -6.98 -21.64 18.19
N LEU A 43 -8.05 -21.79 17.41
CA LEU A 43 -7.95 -21.77 15.94
C LEU A 43 -7.61 -20.39 15.41
N GLN A 44 -8.24 -19.34 15.94
CA GLN A 44 -7.90 -17.96 15.59
C GLN A 44 -6.47 -17.58 15.99
N TYR A 45 -5.98 -18.13 17.11
CA TYR A 45 -4.60 -17.93 17.56
C TYR A 45 -3.58 -18.58 16.61
N ILE A 46 -3.81 -19.83 16.15
CA ILE A 46 -2.82 -20.59 15.38
C ILE A 46 -2.86 -20.30 13.88
N ALA A 47 -3.98 -19.80 13.34
CA ALA A 47 -4.16 -19.56 11.91
C ALA A 47 -3.05 -18.70 11.27
N PRO A 48 -2.60 -17.56 11.83
CA PRO A 48 -1.52 -16.80 11.25
C PRO A 48 -0.16 -17.52 11.28
N MET A 49 0.08 -18.36 12.30
CA MET A 49 1.28 -19.19 12.36
C MET A 49 1.28 -20.26 11.26
N ALA A 50 0.12 -20.86 10.98
CA ALA A 50 -0.05 -21.81 9.90
C ALA A 50 0.16 -21.14 8.53
N GLY A 51 -0.41 -19.94 8.31
CA GLY A 51 -0.19 -19.15 7.10
C GLY A 51 1.29 -18.80 6.88
N ALA A 52 1.99 -18.40 7.94
CA ALA A 52 3.43 -18.14 7.89
C ALA A 52 4.23 -19.39 7.49
N ALA A 53 3.92 -20.55 8.08
CA ALA A 53 4.58 -21.82 7.76
C ALA A 53 4.36 -22.25 6.30
N MET A 54 3.14 -22.01 5.76
CA MET A 54 2.87 -22.22 4.34
C MET A 54 3.72 -21.29 3.46
N GLY A 55 3.88 -20.01 3.87
CA GLY A 55 4.75 -19.06 3.18
C GLY A 55 6.21 -19.48 3.18
N GLU A 56 6.70 -19.94 4.32
CA GLU A 56 8.08 -20.44 4.47
C GLU A 56 8.35 -21.64 3.56
N TYR A 57 7.37 -22.52 3.34
CA TYR A 57 7.54 -23.63 2.41
C TYR A 57 7.94 -23.13 1.02
N PHE A 58 7.30 -22.09 0.49
CA PHE A 58 7.62 -21.53 -0.82
C PHE A 58 8.93 -20.77 -0.86
N VAL A 59 9.34 -20.19 0.27
CA VAL A 59 10.63 -19.48 0.38
C VAL A 59 11.80 -20.47 0.41
N TYR A 60 11.62 -21.58 1.11
CA TYR A 60 12.67 -22.60 1.26
C TYR A 60 12.70 -23.65 0.13
N ASN A 61 11.72 -23.60 -0.77
CA ASN A 61 11.68 -24.50 -1.92
C ASN A 61 11.46 -23.70 -3.21
N GLY A 62 12.12 -24.16 -4.29
CA GLY A 62 11.94 -23.61 -5.63
C GLY A 62 10.60 -24.03 -6.25
N GLU A 63 10.40 -23.66 -7.50
CA GLU A 63 9.19 -24.01 -8.24
C GLU A 63 9.05 -25.53 -8.47
N ASP A 64 10.16 -26.24 -8.50
CA ASP A 64 10.24 -27.70 -8.62
C ASP A 64 9.98 -28.45 -7.29
N GLY A 65 9.71 -27.72 -6.20
CA GLY A 65 9.48 -28.26 -4.86
C GLY A 65 10.72 -28.78 -4.14
N LYS A 66 11.93 -28.60 -4.73
CA LYS A 66 13.19 -28.96 -4.11
C LYS A 66 13.76 -27.81 -3.28
N PRO A 67 14.64 -28.07 -2.31
CA PRO A 67 15.25 -27.05 -1.49
C PRO A 67 15.86 -25.90 -2.31
N ALA A 68 15.57 -24.68 -1.88
CA ALA A 68 16.09 -23.48 -2.51
C ALA A 68 17.59 -23.33 -2.24
N GLY A 69 18.31 -22.79 -3.22
CA GLY A 69 19.77 -22.61 -3.18
C GLY A 69 20.24 -21.72 -4.32
N PRO A 70 21.57 -21.62 -4.56
CA PRO A 70 22.12 -20.74 -5.58
C PRO A 70 21.54 -20.96 -6.98
N GLU A 71 21.28 -22.20 -7.34
CA GLU A 71 20.76 -22.60 -8.66
C GLU A 71 19.22 -22.78 -8.70
N ASN A 72 18.61 -23.00 -7.54
CA ASN A 72 17.16 -23.19 -7.40
C ASN A 72 16.57 -22.05 -6.56
N LYS A 73 15.97 -21.06 -7.20
CA LYS A 73 15.48 -19.85 -6.52
C LYS A 73 14.25 -20.15 -5.67
N GLY A 74 14.30 -19.70 -4.41
CA GLY A 74 13.12 -19.62 -3.57
C GLY A 74 12.13 -18.58 -4.10
N ARG A 75 10.84 -18.75 -3.76
CA ARG A 75 9.76 -17.92 -4.29
C ARG A 75 9.51 -16.68 -3.45
N ALA A 76 8.90 -15.67 -4.06
CA ALA A 76 8.38 -14.50 -3.34
C ALA A 76 6.95 -14.78 -2.86
N VAL A 77 6.70 -14.46 -1.60
CA VAL A 77 5.40 -14.65 -0.93
C VAL A 77 4.93 -13.31 -0.39
N LEU A 78 3.66 -12.97 -0.66
CA LEU A 78 2.93 -11.91 0.01
C LEU A 78 1.95 -12.55 0.97
N ILE A 79 2.01 -12.19 2.26
CA ILE A 79 1.06 -12.68 3.27
C ILE A 79 0.32 -11.51 3.91
N VAL A 80 -1.01 -11.61 3.94
CA VAL A 80 -1.89 -10.63 4.59
C VAL A 80 -2.53 -11.27 5.80
N TYR A 81 -2.38 -10.65 6.98
CA TYR A 81 -3.03 -11.07 8.23
C TYR A 81 -4.21 -10.15 8.54
N ASP A 82 -5.43 -10.62 8.34
CA ASP A 82 -6.66 -9.83 8.52
C ASP A 82 -7.54 -10.44 9.63
N ASP A 83 -7.38 -10.02 10.89
CA ASP A 83 -6.43 -9.07 11.45
C ASP A 83 -5.72 -9.62 12.70
N LEU A 84 -4.58 -9.04 13.03
CA LEU A 84 -3.81 -9.44 14.21
C LEU A 84 -4.39 -8.89 15.53
N SER A 85 -5.25 -7.87 15.49
CA SER A 85 -6.00 -7.41 16.66
C SER A 85 -6.90 -8.52 17.19
N LYS A 86 -7.59 -9.25 16.31
CA LYS A 86 -8.43 -10.40 16.68
C LYS A 86 -7.61 -11.59 17.17
N GLN A 87 -6.43 -11.82 16.60
CA GLN A 87 -5.48 -12.80 17.15
C GLN A 87 -5.10 -12.47 18.59
N ALA A 88 -4.79 -11.21 18.88
CA ALA A 88 -4.46 -10.75 20.23
C ALA A 88 -5.65 -10.95 21.20
N VAL A 89 -6.88 -10.67 20.76
CA VAL A 89 -8.10 -10.91 21.54
C VAL A 89 -8.28 -12.40 21.84
N ALA A 90 -8.09 -13.27 20.85
CA ALA A 90 -8.14 -14.72 21.03
C ALA A 90 -7.10 -15.19 22.04
N TYR A 91 -5.86 -14.66 21.96
CA TYR A 91 -4.80 -14.98 22.91
C TYR A 91 -5.11 -14.49 24.33
N ARG A 92 -5.70 -13.29 24.47
CA ARG A 92 -6.19 -12.77 25.75
C ARG A 92 -7.25 -13.69 26.36
N GLN A 93 -8.23 -14.13 25.56
CA GLN A 93 -9.29 -15.04 26.00
C GLN A 93 -8.71 -16.36 26.51
N MET A 94 -7.79 -16.98 25.77
CA MET A 94 -7.12 -18.21 26.17
C MET A 94 -6.34 -18.01 27.47
N SER A 95 -5.58 -16.92 27.59
CA SER A 95 -4.76 -16.62 28.76
C SER A 95 -5.59 -16.42 30.02
N LEU A 96 -6.72 -15.70 29.92
CA LEU A 96 -7.65 -15.50 31.03
C LEU A 96 -8.34 -16.80 31.43
N THR A 97 -8.71 -17.65 30.46
CA THR A 97 -9.28 -19.00 30.75
C THR A 97 -8.27 -19.88 31.51
N LEU A 98 -6.99 -19.78 31.16
CA LEU A 98 -5.89 -20.44 31.82
C LEU A 98 -5.47 -19.76 33.16
N ARG A 99 -6.21 -18.73 33.60
CA ARG A 99 -5.96 -17.94 34.82
C ARG A 99 -4.56 -17.31 34.87
N ARG A 100 -3.97 -16.98 33.73
CA ARG A 100 -2.74 -16.19 33.67
C ARG A 100 -3.01 -14.75 34.11
N PRO A 101 -2.10 -14.13 34.89
CA PRO A 101 -2.31 -12.76 35.36
C PRO A 101 -2.42 -11.78 34.19
N PRO A 102 -3.47 -10.94 34.17
CA PRO A 102 -3.64 -9.94 33.12
C PRO A 102 -2.68 -8.75 33.33
N GLY A 103 -2.17 -8.20 32.23
CA GLY A 103 -1.43 -6.96 32.18
C GLY A 103 -2.28 -5.79 31.62
N ARG A 104 -1.65 -4.88 30.89
CA ARG A 104 -2.31 -3.73 30.25
C ARG A 104 -3.45 -4.20 29.34
N GLU A 105 -4.61 -3.57 29.46
CA GLU A 105 -5.84 -3.89 28.69
C GLU A 105 -6.26 -5.37 28.82
N ALA A 106 -5.92 -5.98 29.96
CA ALA A 106 -6.13 -7.41 30.27
C ALA A 106 -5.39 -8.38 29.31
N TYR A 107 -4.47 -7.91 28.49
CA TYR A 107 -3.60 -8.79 27.71
C TYR A 107 -2.56 -9.47 28.62
N PRO A 108 -2.12 -10.69 28.28
CA PRO A 108 -1.02 -11.32 28.99
C PRO A 108 0.29 -10.56 28.73
N GLY A 109 1.25 -10.63 29.66
CA GLY A 109 2.51 -9.88 29.57
C GLY A 109 3.38 -10.22 28.36
N ASP A 110 3.14 -11.37 27.73
CA ASP A 110 3.87 -11.86 26.55
C ASP A 110 3.16 -11.59 25.21
N VAL A 111 2.13 -10.72 25.17
CA VAL A 111 1.40 -10.42 23.93
C VAL A 111 2.29 -9.75 22.88
N PHE A 112 3.31 -8.99 23.27
CA PHE A 112 4.31 -8.47 22.33
C PHE A 112 5.01 -9.63 21.59
N TYR A 113 5.41 -10.66 22.29
CA TYR A 113 6.05 -11.83 21.72
C TYR A 113 5.14 -12.65 20.79
N LEU A 114 3.83 -12.60 21.00
CA LEU A 114 2.85 -13.20 20.09
C LEU A 114 3.04 -12.70 18.66
N HIS A 115 3.12 -11.37 18.47
CA HIS A 115 3.24 -10.73 17.15
C HIS A 115 4.68 -10.69 16.66
N SER A 116 5.66 -10.43 17.54
CA SER A 116 7.06 -10.32 17.11
C SER A 116 7.58 -11.64 16.54
N ARG A 117 7.35 -12.78 17.22
CA ARG A 117 7.76 -14.10 16.69
C ARG A 117 7.05 -14.52 15.40
N LEU A 118 5.87 -13.94 15.10
CA LEU A 118 5.18 -14.15 13.83
C LEU A 118 5.76 -13.27 12.73
N LEU A 119 5.91 -11.98 12.99
CA LEU A 119 6.27 -10.98 11.97
C LEU A 119 7.76 -11.03 11.61
N GLU A 120 8.64 -11.36 12.56
CA GLU A 120 10.07 -11.56 12.29
C GLU A 120 10.41 -12.76 11.37
N ARG A 121 9.43 -13.64 11.13
CA ARG A 121 9.55 -14.72 10.13
C ARG A 121 9.45 -14.20 8.71
N ALA A 122 8.91 -12.99 8.52
CA ALA A 122 8.85 -12.32 7.22
C ALA A 122 10.22 -11.70 6.91
N CYS A 123 10.98 -12.34 6.03
CA CYS A 123 12.32 -11.91 5.68
C CYS A 123 12.65 -12.21 4.21
N ARG A 124 13.78 -11.69 3.74
CA ARG A 124 14.39 -12.09 2.48
C ARG A 124 15.61 -12.96 2.74
N MET A 125 15.63 -14.12 2.14
CA MET A 125 16.77 -15.04 2.25
C MET A 125 17.97 -14.54 1.47
N ALA A 126 19.18 -14.85 1.98
CA ALA A 126 20.40 -14.56 1.25
C ALA A 126 20.47 -15.38 -0.06
N PRO A 127 21.22 -14.90 -1.09
CA PRO A 127 21.30 -15.58 -2.39
C PRO A 127 21.74 -17.05 -2.30
N GLN A 128 22.60 -17.38 -1.34
CA GLN A 128 23.06 -18.75 -1.09
C GLN A 128 21.95 -19.71 -0.66
N TYR A 129 20.81 -19.17 -0.14
CA TYR A 129 19.61 -19.92 0.23
C TYR A 129 18.47 -19.70 -0.77
N GLY A 130 18.79 -19.29 -2.00
CA GLY A 130 17.83 -19.12 -3.09
C GLY A 130 17.15 -17.75 -3.19
N GLY A 131 17.39 -16.82 -2.25
CA GLY A 131 16.90 -15.44 -2.33
C GLY A 131 15.38 -15.27 -2.24
N GLY A 132 14.63 -16.29 -1.81
CA GLY A 132 13.19 -16.21 -1.58
C GLY A 132 12.83 -15.18 -0.51
N SER A 133 11.58 -14.70 -0.51
CA SER A 133 11.16 -13.63 0.42
C SER A 133 9.70 -13.79 0.88
N ILE A 134 9.44 -13.33 2.11
CA ILE A 134 8.07 -13.09 2.60
C ILE A 134 7.91 -11.62 2.88
N THR A 135 6.89 -11.01 2.29
CA THR A 135 6.40 -9.68 2.65
C THR A 135 5.10 -9.84 3.44
N ALA A 136 5.10 -9.42 4.69
CA ALA A 136 3.94 -9.49 5.56
C ALA A 136 3.23 -8.14 5.63
N LEU A 137 1.90 -8.16 5.43
CA LEU A 137 1.01 -7.02 5.62
C LEU A 137 0.04 -7.33 6.77
N PRO A 138 0.42 -7.05 8.03
CA PRO A 138 -0.48 -7.19 9.15
C PRO A 138 -1.49 -6.05 9.17
N ILE A 139 -2.77 -6.39 9.29
CA ILE A 139 -3.85 -5.43 9.52
C ILE A 139 -4.09 -5.32 11.01
N ILE A 140 -4.18 -4.09 11.51
CA ILE A 140 -4.48 -3.78 12.91
C ILE A 140 -5.69 -2.85 12.94
N GLU A 141 -6.71 -3.23 13.68
CA GLU A 141 -7.86 -2.36 13.94
C GLU A 141 -7.50 -1.32 15.01
N THR A 142 -7.82 -0.06 14.74
CA THR A 142 -7.74 1.03 15.72
C THR A 142 -9.15 1.46 16.11
N GLN A 143 -9.36 1.76 17.39
CA GLN A 143 -10.62 2.36 17.85
C GLN A 143 -10.50 3.87 17.75
N ALA A 144 -11.44 4.51 17.02
CA ALA A 144 -11.45 5.97 16.79
C ALA A 144 -10.11 6.57 16.28
N GLY A 145 -9.31 5.77 15.54
CA GLY A 145 -8.02 6.21 15.04
C GLY A 145 -6.90 6.25 16.08
N ASP A 146 -7.09 5.71 17.28
CA ASP A 146 -6.06 5.72 18.33
C ASP A 146 -4.94 4.71 18.03
N VAL A 147 -3.85 5.22 17.47
CA VAL A 147 -2.62 4.44 17.23
C VAL A 147 -1.75 4.29 18.48
N SER A 148 -2.07 4.98 19.57
CA SER A 148 -1.33 4.91 20.84
C SER A 148 -1.79 3.77 21.75
N ALA A 149 -2.85 3.06 21.36
CA ALA A 149 -3.34 1.86 22.04
C ALA A 149 -2.28 0.74 22.06
N TYR A 150 -2.46 -0.23 22.95
CA TYR A 150 -1.42 -1.21 23.27
C TYR A 150 -1.01 -2.09 22.08
N ILE A 151 -1.96 -2.66 21.35
CA ILE A 151 -1.66 -3.54 20.21
C ILE A 151 -1.10 -2.75 19.02
N PRO A 152 -1.68 -1.62 18.58
CA PRO A 152 -1.10 -0.81 17.51
C PRO A 152 0.36 -0.40 17.78
N THR A 153 0.67 0.12 18.97
CA THR A 153 2.05 0.53 19.32
C THR A 153 3.04 -0.64 19.28
N ASN A 154 2.63 -1.81 19.77
CA ASN A 154 3.47 -3.00 19.69
C ASN A 154 3.80 -3.38 18.24
N VAL A 155 2.78 -3.43 17.35
CA VAL A 155 2.98 -3.85 15.97
C VAL A 155 3.75 -2.80 15.17
N ILE A 156 3.53 -1.51 15.38
CA ILE A 156 4.33 -0.42 14.77
C ILE A 156 5.82 -0.58 15.15
N SER A 157 6.13 -0.98 16.39
CA SER A 157 7.51 -1.17 16.82
C SER A 157 8.20 -2.39 16.19
N ILE A 158 7.43 -3.44 15.88
CA ILE A 158 7.92 -4.67 15.26
C ILE A 158 8.14 -4.50 13.76
N THR A 159 7.22 -3.82 13.07
CA THR A 159 7.20 -3.71 11.61
C THR A 159 8.14 -2.63 11.07
N ASP A 160 8.47 -2.69 9.77
CA ASP A 160 9.31 -1.71 9.07
C ASP A 160 8.56 -0.46 8.61
N GLY A 161 7.42 -0.20 9.20
CA GLY A 161 6.59 0.97 8.92
C GLY A 161 5.11 0.66 9.00
N GLN A 162 4.30 1.68 8.74
CA GLN A 162 2.84 1.57 8.76
C GLN A 162 2.21 2.41 7.64
N LEU A 163 1.11 1.90 7.10
CA LEU A 163 0.15 2.64 6.30
C LEU A 163 -1.01 3.01 7.20
N TYR A 164 -1.19 4.30 7.49
CA TYR A 164 -2.27 4.80 8.32
C TYR A 164 -3.47 5.18 7.46
N LEU A 165 -4.60 4.48 7.67
CA LEU A 165 -5.87 4.74 6.99
C LEU A 165 -6.76 5.59 7.89
N GLU A 166 -7.30 6.69 7.34
CA GLU A 166 -8.06 7.67 8.08
C GLU A 166 -9.51 7.75 7.58
N SER A 167 -10.46 7.61 8.50
CA SER A 167 -11.89 7.62 8.16
C SER A 167 -12.34 8.94 7.54
N ASN A 168 -11.80 10.07 8.00
CA ASN A 168 -12.15 11.39 7.46
C ASN A 168 -11.74 11.53 5.98
N LEU A 169 -10.54 11.03 5.61
CA LEU A 169 -10.11 10.99 4.22
C LEU A 169 -11.02 10.09 3.37
N PHE A 170 -11.42 8.94 3.91
CA PHE A 170 -12.35 8.05 3.20
C PHE A 170 -13.70 8.72 2.94
N LEU A 171 -14.27 9.39 3.94
CA LEU A 171 -15.55 10.08 3.85
C LEU A 171 -15.49 11.30 2.93
N SER A 172 -14.35 12.00 2.86
CA SER A 172 -14.11 13.10 1.92
C SER A 172 -13.84 12.64 0.47
N GLY A 173 -13.85 11.32 0.21
CA GLY A 173 -13.67 10.77 -1.13
C GLY A 173 -12.21 10.54 -1.54
N VAL A 174 -11.25 10.74 -0.64
CA VAL A 174 -9.85 10.37 -0.87
C VAL A 174 -9.71 8.86 -0.67
N ARG A 175 -9.55 8.13 -1.77
CA ARG A 175 -9.44 6.66 -1.78
C ARG A 175 -8.29 6.22 -2.69
N PRO A 176 -7.30 5.44 -2.15
CA PRO A 176 -7.20 4.94 -0.78
C PRO A 176 -7.03 6.07 0.26
N ALA A 177 -7.60 5.86 1.45
CA ALA A 177 -7.65 6.86 2.52
C ALA A 177 -6.34 6.92 3.34
N VAL A 178 -5.21 6.92 2.65
CA VAL A 178 -3.87 6.89 3.27
C VAL A 178 -3.47 8.28 3.74
N ASN A 179 -3.25 8.43 5.04
CA ASN A 179 -2.63 9.62 5.59
C ASN A 179 -1.11 9.58 5.38
N VAL A 180 -0.62 10.34 4.39
CA VAL A 180 0.81 10.37 4.01
C VAL A 180 1.70 10.93 5.13
N GLY A 181 1.17 11.81 5.97
CA GLY A 181 1.92 12.41 7.10
C GLY A 181 2.22 11.41 8.21
N LEU A 182 1.23 10.58 8.56
CA LEU A 182 1.32 9.57 9.64
C LEU A 182 1.87 8.22 9.15
N SER A 183 1.84 7.97 7.84
CA SER A 183 2.41 6.75 7.26
C SER A 183 3.93 6.86 7.16
N VAL A 184 4.62 5.79 7.56
CA VAL A 184 6.08 5.74 7.61
C VAL A 184 6.56 4.44 6.98
N SER A 185 7.67 4.51 6.25
CA SER A 185 8.43 3.34 5.81
C SER A 185 9.89 3.49 6.30
N ARG A 186 10.38 2.51 7.09
CA ARG A 186 11.78 2.50 7.53
C ARG A 186 12.72 2.10 6.40
N VAL A 187 12.24 1.29 5.44
CA VAL A 187 13.00 0.92 4.24
C VAL A 187 13.07 2.10 3.26
N GLY A 188 11.95 2.81 3.10
CA GLY A 188 11.85 4.05 2.35
C GLY A 188 12.40 3.98 0.94
N GLY A 189 13.21 4.95 0.57
CA GLY A 189 13.77 5.09 -0.77
C GLY A 189 14.71 3.96 -1.21
N ALA A 190 15.15 3.07 -0.31
CA ALA A 190 15.97 1.92 -0.69
C ALA A 190 15.18 0.85 -1.47
N ALA A 191 13.85 0.80 -1.28
CA ALA A 191 12.97 -0.13 -1.99
C ALA A 191 12.38 0.47 -3.28
N GLN A 192 12.53 1.78 -3.51
CA GLN A 192 12.01 2.45 -4.71
C GLN A 192 12.92 2.25 -5.91
N THR A 193 12.31 2.18 -7.11
CA THR A 193 13.07 2.32 -8.35
C THR A 193 13.69 3.73 -8.43
N LYS A 194 14.77 3.87 -9.18
CA LYS A 194 15.46 5.17 -9.32
C LYS A 194 14.53 6.25 -9.88
N ALA A 195 13.68 5.88 -10.84
CA ALA A 195 12.68 6.81 -11.43
C ALA A 195 11.70 7.31 -10.37
N VAL A 196 11.06 6.42 -9.61
CA VAL A 196 10.11 6.80 -8.56
C VAL A 196 10.79 7.64 -7.47
N LYS A 197 11.99 7.24 -7.03
CA LYS A 197 12.75 7.98 -6.01
C LYS A 197 13.08 9.40 -6.45
N LYS A 198 13.45 9.59 -7.73
CA LYS A 198 13.76 10.91 -8.31
C LYS A 198 12.54 11.83 -8.33
N ILE A 199 11.37 11.29 -8.68
CA ILE A 199 10.15 12.08 -8.92
C ILE A 199 9.38 12.31 -7.62
N ALA A 200 9.22 11.28 -6.78
CA ALA A 200 8.38 11.35 -5.59
C ALA A 200 9.05 12.08 -4.40
N GLY A 201 10.31 12.53 -4.56
CA GLY A 201 11.06 13.15 -3.46
C GLY A 201 10.40 14.41 -2.88
N SER A 202 9.82 15.28 -3.71
CA SER A 202 9.13 16.51 -3.29
C SER A 202 7.67 16.25 -2.89
N LEU A 203 7.03 15.22 -3.42
CA LEU A 203 5.59 14.98 -3.28
C LEU A 203 5.09 15.02 -1.82
N ARG A 204 5.85 14.42 -0.90
CA ARG A 204 5.50 14.40 0.52
C ARG A 204 5.55 15.80 1.13
N ILE A 205 6.53 16.61 0.73
CA ILE A 205 6.71 17.98 1.21
C ILE A 205 5.56 18.84 0.66
N ASP A 206 5.27 18.73 -0.64
CA ASP A 206 4.21 19.47 -1.30
C ASP A 206 2.83 19.18 -0.68
N LEU A 207 2.54 17.90 -0.37
CA LEU A 207 1.32 17.49 0.32
C LEU A 207 1.25 17.97 1.77
N ALA A 208 2.38 18.04 2.47
CA ALA A 208 2.42 18.57 3.83
C ALA A 208 2.13 20.09 3.84
N GLN A 209 2.77 20.84 2.94
CA GLN A 209 2.51 22.28 2.76
C GLN A 209 1.05 22.53 2.35
N PHE A 210 0.50 21.73 1.45
CA PHE A 210 -0.91 21.83 1.05
C PHE A 210 -1.85 21.68 2.26
N ARG A 211 -1.62 20.67 3.12
CA ARG A 211 -2.46 20.46 4.31
C ARG A 211 -2.38 21.61 5.32
N GLU A 212 -1.20 22.18 5.51
CA GLU A 212 -1.05 23.37 6.35
C GLU A 212 -1.83 24.55 5.79
N LEU A 213 -1.72 24.80 4.49
CA LEU A 213 -2.46 25.87 3.81
C LEU A 213 -3.97 25.63 3.85
N GLU A 214 -4.45 24.39 3.67
CA GLU A 214 -5.87 24.03 3.72
C GLU A 214 -6.50 24.40 5.08
N VAL A 215 -5.78 24.16 6.18
CA VAL A 215 -6.23 24.57 7.52
C VAL A 215 -6.34 26.10 7.62
N PHE A 216 -5.37 26.84 7.08
CA PHE A 216 -5.40 28.32 7.10
C PHE A 216 -6.55 28.91 6.29
N THR A 217 -6.95 28.27 5.18
CA THR A 217 -8.05 28.77 4.34
C THR A 217 -9.41 28.74 5.03
N GLN A 218 -9.58 27.88 6.03
CA GLN A 218 -10.81 27.86 6.84
C GLN A 218 -11.00 29.12 7.68
N PHE A 219 -9.93 29.88 7.91
CA PHE A 219 -9.93 31.08 8.77
C PHE A 219 -9.70 32.39 8.01
N SER A 220 -9.35 32.36 6.71
CA SER A 220 -9.04 33.56 5.92
C SER A 220 -9.79 33.55 4.59
N SER A 221 -10.53 34.64 4.34
CA SER A 221 -11.27 34.82 3.07
C SER A 221 -10.42 35.44 1.96
N ASP A 222 -9.34 36.15 2.31
CA ASP A 222 -8.45 36.82 1.35
C ASP A 222 -7.11 36.07 1.23
N LEU A 223 -6.98 35.31 0.16
CA LEU A 223 -5.75 34.61 -0.19
C LEU A 223 -5.02 35.35 -1.30
N ASP A 224 -3.71 35.50 -1.16
CA ASP A 224 -2.86 35.99 -2.22
C ASP A 224 -2.77 35.00 -3.40
N SER A 225 -2.27 35.46 -4.54
CA SER A 225 -2.18 34.64 -5.75
C SER A 225 -1.25 33.43 -5.59
N ALA A 226 -0.16 33.58 -4.82
CA ALA A 226 0.82 32.51 -4.60
C ALA A 226 0.23 31.38 -3.73
N THR A 227 -0.53 31.75 -2.70
CA THR A 227 -1.23 30.80 -1.84
C THR A 227 -2.33 30.05 -2.61
N LYS A 228 -3.08 30.74 -3.48
CA LYS A 228 -4.06 30.10 -4.37
C LYS A 228 -3.42 29.09 -5.32
N GLU A 229 -2.31 29.46 -5.94
CA GLU A 229 -1.58 28.54 -6.84
C GLU A 229 -1.06 27.31 -6.08
N ALA A 230 -0.54 27.49 -4.86
CA ALA A 230 -0.08 26.38 -4.02
C ALA A 230 -1.23 25.44 -3.62
N LEU A 231 -2.40 25.99 -3.30
CA LEU A 231 -3.60 25.20 -2.99
C LEU A 231 -4.11 24.42 -4.21
N ASP A 232 -4.18 25.08 -5.37
CA ASP A 232 -4.60 24.43 -6.63
C ASP A 232 -3.65 23.32 -7.03
N HIS A 233 -2.35 23.52 -6.84
CA HIS A 233 -1.36 22.47 -7.04
C HIS A 233 -1.56 21.30 -6.09
N GLY A 234 -1.72 21.57 -4.79
CA GLY A 234 -1.98 20.54 -3.78
C GLY A 234 -3.27 19.75 -4.03
N ASN A 235 -4.34 20.42 -4.43
CA ASN A 235 -5.60 19.76 -4.82
C ASN A 235 -5.38 18.81 -6.00
N ARG A 236 -4.63 19.20 -7.01
CA ARG A 236 -4.27 18.33 -8.15
C ARG A 236 -3.45 17.12 -7.70
N LEU A 237 -2.49 17.31 -6.77
CA LEU A 237 -1.74 16.19 -6.19
C LEU A 237 -2.65 15.20 -5.46
N VAL A 238 -3.63 15.68 -4.71
CA VAL A 238 -4.61 14.82 -4.04
C VAL A 238 -5.46 14.07 -5.06
N GLU A 239 -5.91 14.74 -6.13
CA GLU A 239 -6.74 14.08 -7.17
C GLU A 239 -5.98 12.97 -7.91
N ILE A 240 -4.72 13.16 -8.25
CA ILE A 240 -3.94 12.10 -8.94
C ILE A 240 -3.62 10.90 -8.06
N LEU A 241 -3.61 11.07 -6.73
CA LEU A 241 -3.39 9.99 -5.77
C LEU A 241 -4.64 9.15 -5.52
N LYS A 242 -5.82 9.62 -5.94
CA LYS A 242 -7.05 8.82 -5.89
C LYS A 242 -7.00 7.70 -6.92
N GLN A 243 -7.21 6.49 -6.47
CA GLN A 243 -7.14 5.29 -7.31
C GLN A 243 -8.40 4.44 -7.14
N PRO A 244 -9.06 4.03 -8.23
CA PRO A 244 -10.20 3.12 -8.15
C PRO A 244 -9.74 1.72 -7.71
N LEU A 245 -10.68 0.96 -7.12
CA LEU A 245 -10.43 -0.42 -6.72
C LEU A 245 -10.13 -1.29 -7.96
N TYR A 246 -9.25 -2.27 -7.80
CA TYR A 246 -8.91 -3.28 -8.81
C TYR A 246 -8.26 -2.73 -10.10
N HIS A 247 -7.68 -1.53 -10.04
CA HIS A 247 -6.94 -0.92 -11.15
C HIS A 247 -5.48 -0.70 -10.78
N PRO A 248 -4.67 -1.76 -10.70
CA PRO A 248 -3.24 -1.63 -10.44
C PRO A 248 -2.55 -0.93 -11.62
N MET A 249 -1.53 -0.12 -11.32
CA MET A 249 -0.73 0.59 -12.31
C MET A 249 0.68 0.02 -12.39
N SER A 250 1.22 -0.10 -13.61
CA SER A 250 2.64 -0.38 -13.80
C SER A 250 3.52 0.73 -13.24
N VAL A 251 4.79 0.44 -12.98
CA VAL A 251 5.74 1.47 -12.50
C VAL A 251 5.87 2.61 -13.51
N ALA A 252 5.87 2.31 -14.82
CA ALA A 252 5.95 3.32 -15.85
C ALA A 252 4.74 4.29 -15.82
N ARG A 253 3.52 3.78 -15.68
CA ARG A 253 2.32 4.62 -15.55
C ARG A 253 2.40 5.53 -14.31
N GLN A 254 2.83 4.97 -13.17
CA GLN A 254 3.03 5.76 -11.94
C GLN A 254 4.06 6.86 -12.16
N VAL A 255 5.17 6.57 -12.81
CA VAL A 255 6.24 7.53 -13.12
C VAL A 255 5.73 8.66 -14.01
N VAL A 256 5.00 8.35 -15.08
CA VAL A 256 4.42 9.38 -16.00
C VAL A 256 3.47 10.31 -15.25
N ILE A 257 2.53 9.75 -14.49
CA ILE A 257 1.52 10.50 -13.74
C ILE A 257 2.19 11.40 -12.67
N LEU A 258 3.10 10.83 -11.87
CA LEU A 258 3.79 11.58 -10.82
C LEU A 258 4.73 12.65 -11.40
N TYR A 259 5.41 12.34 -12.51
CA TYR A 259 6.26 13.32 -13.19
C TYR A 259 5.45 14.52 -13.68
N ALA A 260 4.34 14.28 -14.38
CA ALA A 260 3.47 15.34 -14.87
C ALA A 260 2.95 16.23 -13.72
N ALA A 261 2.61 15.64 -12.59
CA ALA A 261 2.13 16.37 -11.43
C ALA A 261 3.22 17.18 -10.72
N THR A 262 4.35 16.54 -10.39
CA THR A 262 5.44 17.19 -9.65
C THR A 262 6.16 18.27 -10.48
N GLN A 263 6.20 18.11 -11.81
CA GLN A 263 6.74 19.13 -12.72
C GLN A 263 5.70 20.21 -13.09
N LYS A 264 4.55 20.25 -12.39
CA LYS A 264 3.47 21.22 -12.61
C LYS A 264 2.94 21.26 -14.05
N LEU A 265 3.12 20.17 -14.82
CA LEU A 265 2.59 20.09 -16.18
C LEU A 265 1.05 20.09 -16.22
N LEU A 266 0.39 19.88 -15.09
CA LEU A 266 -1.07 19.86 -14.95
C LEU A 266 -1.65 21.20 -14.46
N ALA A 267 -0.87 22.29 -14.44
CA ALA A 267 -1.28 23.55 -13.81
C ALA A 267 -2.53 24.20 -14.47
N ASP A 268 -2.70 24.00 -15.76
CA ASP A 268 -3.81 24.52 -16.58
C ASP A 268 -4.99 23.53 -16.71
N VAL A 269 -4.86 22.31 -16.17
CA VAL A 269 -5.95 21.32 -16.14
C VAL A 269 -6.90 21.63 -14.98
N PRO A 270 -8.23 21.66 -15.18
CA PRO A 270 -9.19 21.80 -14.08
C PRO A 270 -9.00 20.73 -13.02
N VAL A 271 -9.11 21.09 -11.74
CA VAL A 271 -8.84 20.17 -10.61
C VAL A 271 -9.69 18.91 -10.72
N GLU A 272 -10.98 19.04 -11.05
CA GLU A 272 -11.93 17.93 -11.17
C GLU A 272 -11.60 16.95 -12.31
N ARG A 273 -10.87 17.42 -13.34
CA ARG A 273 -10.44 16.64 -14.49
C ARG A 273 -9.02 16.10 -14.37
N THR A 274 -8.28 16.51 -13.34
CA THR A 274 -6.85 16.19 -13.19
C THR A 274 -6.58 14.69 -13.19
N ARG A 275 -7.38 13.90 -12.48
CA ARG A 275 -7.22 12.44 -12.44
C ARG A 275 -7.48 11.81 -13.81
N GLU A 276 -8.59 12.17 -14.45
CA GLU A 276 -8.96 11.66 -15.78
C GLU A 276 -7.88 11.98 -16.80
N PHE A 277 -7.40 13.24 -16.80
CA PHE A 277 -6.32 13.69 -17.66
C PHE A 277 -5.02 12.90 -17.41
N ALA A 278 -4.60 12.74 -16.16
CA ALA A 278 -3.36 12.03 -15.82
C ALA A 278 -3.38 10.56 -16.26
N TRP A 279 -4.53 9.90 -16.13
CA TRP A 279 -4.71 8.52 -16.60
C TRP A 279 -4.69 8.46 -18.13
N GLY A 280 -5.40 9.36 -18.82
CA GLY A 280 -5.39 9.44 -20.27
C GLY A 280 -4.01 9.83 -20.84
N LEU A 281 -3.23 10.65 -20.13
CA LEU A 281 -1.83 10.91 -20.48
C LEU A 281 -0.99 9.63 -20.42
N ALA A 282 -1.19 8.80 -19.39
CA ALA A 282 -0.48 7.53 -19.31
C ALA A 282 -0.88 6.56 -20.44
N ASP A 283 -2.17 6.54 -20.83
CA ASP A 283 -2.63 5.79 -22.00
C ASP A 283 -2.01 6.31 -23.29
N ALA A 284 -1.99 7.62 -23.50
CA ALA A 284 -1.35 8.26 -24.65
C ALA A 284 0.16 7.97 -24.73
N MET A 285 0.85 7.92 -23.59
CA MET A 285 2.26 7.51 -23.55
C MET A 285 2.47 6.05 -23.93
N GLU A 286 1.59 5.14 -23.53
CA GLU A 286 1.66 3.73 -23.94
C GLU A 286 1.46 3.57 -25.46
N GLU A 287 0.62 4.41 -26.08
CA GLU A 287 0.35 4.37 -27.51
C GLU A 287 1.47 5.03 -28.34
N THR A 288 1.98 6.19 -27.90
CA THR A 288 2.91 7.01 -28.70
C THR A 288 4.39 6.74 -28.40
N HIS A 289 4.72 6.33 -27.18
CA HIS A 289 6.09 6.09 -26.70
C HIS A 289 6.21 4.76 -25.91
N PRO A 290 5.81 3.64 -26.51
CA PRO A 290 5.86 2.33 -25.82
C PRO A 290 7.27 1.93 -25.41
N ASP A 291 8.28 2.34 -26.15
CA ASP A 291 9.70 2.14 -25.84
C ASP A 291 10.14 2.81 -24.55
N VAL A 292 9.68 4.03 -24.27
CA VAL A 292 9.94 4.74 -23.00
C VAL A 292 9.25 4.01 -21.85
N MET A 293 8.00 3.59 -22.03
CA MET A 293 7.24 2.87 -21.02
C MET A 293 7.89 1.51 -20.67
N GLU A 294 8.34 0.77 -21.68
CA GLU A 294 9.06 -0.48 -21.48
C GLU A 294 10.43 -0.28 -20.82
N ALA A 295 11.17 0.75 -21.21
CA ALA A 295 12.44 1.10 -20.58
C ALA A 295 12.28 1.39 -19.09
N ILE A 296 11.26 2.17 -18.69
CA ILE A 296 10.98 2.46 -17.27
C ILE A 296 10.62 1.18 -16.51
N ASN A 297 9.77 0.31 -17.08
CA ASN A 297 9.36 -0.93 -16.42
C ASN A 297 10.51 -1.93 -16.26
N SER A 298 11.43 -2.01 -17.23
CA SER A 298 12.53 -2.97 -17.22
C SER A 298 13.75 -2.50 -16.42
N THR A 299 14.11 -1.22 -16.54
CA THR A 299 15.32 -0.67 -15.88
C THR A 299 15.02 -0.01 -14.54
N GLY A 300 13.78 0.45 -14.32
CA GLY A 300 13.41 1.27 -13.17
C GLY A 300 14.00 2.69 -13.22
N GLU A 301 14.47 3.16 -14.38
CA GLU A 301 15.08 4.47 -14.56
C GLU A 301 14.26 5.34 -15.54
N LEU A 302 14.30 6.64 -15.36
CA LEU A 302 13.75 7.61 -16.29
C LEU A 302 14.90 8.44 -16.88
N SER A 303 15.14 8.26 -18.17
CA SER A 303 16.18 9.01 -18.91
C SER A 303 15.74 10.46 -19.22
N PRO A 304 16.70 11.35 -19.52
CA PRO A 304 16.36 12.72 -19.96
C PRO A 304 15.49 12.74 -21.23
N GLU A 305 15.72 11.81 -22.16
CA GLU A 305 14.91 11.64 -23.37
C GLU A 305 13.48 11.22 -23.02
N GLY A 306 13.33 10.32 -22.02
CA GLY A 306 12.02 9.92 -21.50
C GLY A 306 11.29 11.07 -20.81
N GLU A 307 11.99 11.91 -20.06
CA GLU A 307 11.40 13.13 -19.48
C GLU A 307 10.86 14.09 -20.57
N GLN A 308 11.64 14.27 -21.64
CA GLN A 308 11.24 15.10 -22.76
C GLN A 308 10.02 14.52 -23.49
N ALA A 309 10.00 13.20 -23.73
CA ALA A 309 8.87 12.53 -24.34
C ALA A 309 7.58 12.70 -23.52
N ILE A 310 7.65 12.61 -22.17
CA ILE A 310 6.49 12.86 -21.31
C ILE A 310 6.00 14.30 -21.45
N ARG A 311 6.89 15.31 -21.52
CA ARG A 311 6.51 16.70 -21.70
C ARG A 311 5.83 16.93 -23.04
N GLU A 312 6.40 16.43 -24.12
CA GLU A 312 5.86 16.56 -25.48
C GLU A 312 4.50 15.86 -25.62
N CYS A 313 4.38 14.64 -25.11
CA CYS A 313 3.12 13.91 -25.09
C CYS A 313 2.06 14.64 -24.27
N CYS A 314 2.42 15.20 -23.10
CA CYS A 314 1.51 15.97 -22.27
C CYS A 314 0.96 17.20 -23.01
N GLU A 315 1.82 17.97 -23.68
CA GLU A 315 1.40 19.12 -24.46
C GLU A 315 0.52 18.75 -25.68
N ALA A 316 0.84 17.65 -26.35
CA ALA A 316 0.03 17.13 -27.45
C ALA A 316 -1.36 16.67 -26.96
N TYR A 317 -1.39 15.92 -25.85
CA TYR A 317 -2.63 15.42 -25.25
C TYR A 317 -3.52 16.55 -24.72
N LYS A 318 -2.93 17.61 -24.12
CA LYS A 318 -3.67 18.81 -23.72
C LYS A 318 -4.41 19.45 -24.89
N LYS A 319 -3.73 19.63 -26.02
CA LYS A 319 -4.34 20.22 -27.22
C LYS A 319 -5.52 19.41 -27.75
N GLN A 320 -5.43 18.07 -27.62
CA GLN A 320 -6.48 17.15 -28.04
C GLN A 320 -7.72 17.26 -27.15
N VAL A 321 -7.54 17.33 -25.82
CA VAL A 321 -8.66 17.23 -24.86
C VAL A 321 -9.13 18.57 -24.31
N SER A 322 -8.39 19.66 -24.50
CA SER A 322 -8.76 21.00 -23.98
C SER A 322 -10.11 21.51 -24.48
N ALA A 323 -10.53 21.12 -25.69
CA ALA A 323 -11.86 21.43 -26.20
C ALA A 323 -13.01 20.84 -25.38
N THR A 324 -12.76 19.75 -24.65
CA THR A 324 -13.75 19.06 -23.80
C THR A 324 -13.88 19.69 -22.41
N TRP A 325 -12.97 20.60 -22.02
CA TRP A 325 -13.00 21.28 -20.72
C TRP A 325 -13.93 22.48 -20.68
N GLN A 326 -14.31 23.00 -21.84
CA GLN A 326 -15.18 24.18 -21.98
C GLN A 326 -16.68 23.83 -22.11
N ALA A 327 -17.00 22.53 -22.13
CA ALA A 327 -18.36 22.01 -22.17
C ALA A 327 -18.80 21.53 -20.79
#